data_e583cc386a6ae4d9091e9de42ed167f7
#
_entry.id   e583cc386a6ae4d9091e9de42ed167f7
#
_cell.length_a   1.000
_cell.length_b   1.000
_cell.length_c   1.000
_cell.angle_alpha   90.00
_cell.angle_beta   90.00
_cell.angle_gamma   90.00
#
_symmetry.space_group_name_H-M   'P 1'
#
loop_
_entity.id
_entity.type
_entity.pdbx_description
1 polymer ?
#
loop_
_entity_poly.entity_id
_entity_poly.type
_entity_poly.pdbx_seq_one_letter_code
_entity_poly.pdbx_strand_id
1 'polypeptide(L)'
;MGLTQDPNFQKLQDWYTAHALNLNMRHMFEADKERFNKLSLTLNTDDGDILLDYSKNLVTEEVMKMLVDLAKSRGIEAARERMFNGEKINFTEGRAVLHVALRNRSNTPITVDGKDVMPEVNKVLEKMKGFCHRVRSGEWKGYTGKAITDVVNIGIGGSDLGPLMVTEALKPYSKGGPHVWFVSNIDGTHIAKTLAKLNAETTLFIIASKTFTTQETITNAESAKAWFLEHAKDKAAVAKHFVALSTNAPKVKDFGIDPANMFEFWDWVGGRFSLWSAIGMAIALHIGFDNFEKLLSGAHWMDKHFRSAPLDKNAPVLLALLGIWYINFFHAETHTMLPYDQYMHRFTAYFQQGDMESNGKYITNHGARVNYHTGPIVWGEPGTNGQHAFYQLIHQGTRMVPADFLIPAQTQHPIRDNLHHKILLANFLAQTEALMKGKTTEEARKELEASGLSGEALEKILPHKVFQGNRPTNSIIFKKLTPFTLGALIVLNSVNSLQRRLSQSSRTPQRSTPTTHPPTDSSTSSRRILPKFEAFPEHHYPSDQFRICLDWSWSLPRSRAEALDACALIRNIATVYTQCCLCRVTNVVVCCCKQNESCSHCLYCCRNLCF
;
A
#
# COMPACT_ATOMS: atom_id res chain seq x y z
N MET A 1 -1.55 -17.20 -26.75
CA MET A 1 -2.51 -17.91 -25.87
C MET A 1 -2.91 -16.97 -24.75
N GLY A 2 -4.21 -16.71 -24.59
CA GLY A 2 -4.75 -15.88 -23.51
C GLY A 2 -4.53 -16.54 -22.15
N LEU A 3 -4.72 -15.77 -21.04
CA LEU A 3 -4.58 -16.30 -19.67
C LEU A 3 -5.53 -17.48 -19.42
N THR A 4 -6.80 -17.32 -19.73
CA THR A 4 -7.83 -18.34 -19.52
C THR A 4 -7.67 -19.59 -20.38
N GLN A 5 -6.82 -19.54 -21.41
CA GLN A 5 -6.48 -20.67 -22.27
C GLN A 5 -5.17 -21.36 -21.83
N ASP A 6 -4.48 -20.83 -20.84
CA ASP A 6 -3.27 -21.46 -20.30
C ASP A 6 -3.64 -22.76 -19.57
N PRO A 7 -3.00 -23.90 -19.88
CA PRO A 7 -3.33 -25.19 -19.22
C PRO A 7 -3.20 -25.14 -17.69
N ASN A 8 -2.30 -24.32 -17.13
CA ASN A 8 -2.17 -24.16 -15.69
C ASN A 8 -3.31 -23.34 -15.09
N PHE A 9 -3.85 -22.36 -15.84
CA PHE A 9 -5.07 -21.64 -15.43
C PHE A 9 -6.27 -22.57 -15.43
N GLN A 10 -6.40 -23.41 -16.47
CA GLN A 10 -7.50 -24.39 -16.58
C GLN A 10 -7.43 -25.43 -15.46
N LYS A 11 -6.25 -25.95 -15.13
CA LYS A 11 -6.06 -26.83 -13.97
C LYS A 11 -6.51 -26.20 -12.66
N LEU A 12 -6.18 -24.93 -12.44
CA LEU A 12 -6.65 -24.17 -11.27
C LEU A 12 -8.17 -24.02 -11.27
N GLN A 13 -8.77 -23.79 -12.44
CA GLN A 13 -10.22 -23.68 -12.58
C GLN A 13 -10.92 -25.00 -12.27
N ASP A 14 -10.39 -26.11 -12.78
CA ASP A 14 -10.92 -27.45 -12.54
C ASP A 14 -10.79 -27.80 -11.04
N TRP A 15 -9.64 -27.54 -10.45
CA TRP A 15 -9.41 -27.73 -9.03
C TRP A 15 -10.37 -26.89 -8.17
N TYR A 16 -10.54 -25.62 -8.51
CA TYR A 16 -11.47 -24.71 -7.83
C TYR A 16 -12.89 -25.24 -7.89
N THR A 17 -13.35 -25.64 -9.07
CA THR A 17 -14.70 -26.18 -9.28
C THR A 17 -14.95 -27.44 -8.45
N ALA A 18 -13.95 -28.30 -8.33
CA ALA A 18 -14.07 -29.55 -7.60
C ALA A 18 -13.98 -29.41 -6.07
N HIS A 19 -13.21 -28.42 -5.55
CA HIS A 19 -12.79 -28.41 -4.14
C HIS A 19 -13.11 -27.15 -3.37
N ALA A 20 -13.34 -26.00 -4.03
CA ALA A 20 -13.40 -24.70 -3.34
C ALA A 20 -14.53 -24.59 -2.31
N LEU A 21 -15.70 -25.22 -2.57
CA LEU A 21 -16.82 -25.23 -1.65
C LEU A 21 -16.54 -25.97 -0.33
N ASN A 22 -15.56 -26.89 -0.33
CA ASN A 22 -15.17 -27.68 0.83
C ASN A 22 -14.01 -27.06 1.62
N LEU A 23 -13.46 -25.93 1.13
CA LEU A 23 -12.38 -25.25 1.84
C LEU A 23 -12.91 -24.59 3.13
N ASN A 24 -12.34 -24.98 4.25
CA ASN A 24 -12.62 -24.41 5.56
C ASN A 24 -11.30 -24.20 6.32
N MET A 25 -10.92 -22.96 6.54
CA MET A 25 -9.64 -22.65 7.17
C MET A 25 -9.53 -23.17 8.60
N ARG A 26 -10.62 -23.21 9.36
CA ARG A 26 -10.65 -23.82 10.71
C ARG A 26 -10.21 -25.28 10.63
N HIS A 27 -10.84 -26.06 9.75
CA HIS A 27 -10.52 -27.47 9.57
C HIS A 27 -9.11 -27.67 8.98
N MET A 28 -8.68 -26.79 8.07
CA MET A 28 -7.32 -26.86 7.50
C MET A 28 -6.23 -26.66 8.57
N PHE A 29 -6.44 -25.81 9.56
CA PHE A 29 -5.53 -25.62 10.69
C PHE A 29 -5.63 -26.76 11.74
N GLU A 30 -6.80 -27.37 11.88
CA GLU A 30 -6.99 -28.53 12.73
C GLU A 30 -6.27 -29.76 12.15
N ALA A 31 -6.39 -29.96 10.86
CA ALA A 31 -5.80 -31.09 10.12
C ALA A 31 -4.27 -30.99 9.96
N ASP A 32 -3.74 -29.78 9.82
CA ASP A 32 -2.30 -29.56 9.60
C ASP A 32 -1.74 -28.52 10.58
N LYS A 33 -1.09 -29.02 11.64
CA LYS A 33 -0.45 -28.17 12.67
C LYS A 33 0.76 -27.39 12.15
N GLU A 34 1.36 -27.83 11.07
CA GLU A 34 2.50 -27.18 10.41
C GLU A 34 2.06 -26.16 9.34
N ARG A 35 0.77 -25.93 9.16
CA ARG A 35 0.25 -25.04 8.13
C ARG A 35 0.85 -23.65 8.16
N PHE A 36 1.02 -23.07 9.36
CA PHE A 36 1.71 -21.78 9.51
C PHE A 36 3.15 -21.85 8.99
N ASN A 37 3.92 -22.86 9.37
CA ASN A 37 5.31 -23.01 8.95
C ASN A 37 5.45 -23.19 7.44
N LYS A 38 4.50 -23.89 6.82
CA LYS A 38 4.48 -24.15 5.37
C LYS A 38 4.06 -22.92 4.56
N LEU A 39 3.18 -22.08 5.11
CA LEU A 39 2.56 -20.95 4.43
C LEU A 39 2.92 -19.62 5.12
N SER A 40 4.21 -19.47 5.45
CA SER A 40 4.81 -18.23 5.91
C SER A 40 6.22 -18.06 5.38
N LEU A 41 6.68 -16.81 5.33
CA LEU A 41 8.06 -16.45 4.97
C LEU A 41 8.59 -15.44 5.97
N THR A 42 9.81 -15.68 6.47
CA THR A 42 10.59 -14.69 7.19
C THR A 42 11.65 -14.10 6.26
N LEU A 43 11.58 -12.82 6.04
CA LEU A 43 12.53 -12.04 5.26
C LEU A 43 13.52 -11.40 6.22
N ASN A 44 14.75 -11.94 6.28
CA ASN A 44 15.79 -11.43 7.18
C ASN A 44 16.45 -10.21 6.54
N THR A 45 16.16 -9.01 7.06
CA THR A 45 16.73 -7.76 6.57
C THR A 45 17.75 -7.18 7.55
N ASP A 46 18.61 -6.28 7.09
CA ASP A 46 19.62 -5.62 7.93
C ASP A 46 18.99 -4.76 9.05
N ASP A 47 17.71 -4.37 8.89
CA ASP A 47 16.97 -3.53 9.85
C ASP A 47 15.94 -4.33 10.70
N GLY A 48 16.00 -5.65 10.62
CA GLY A 48 15.15 -6.61 11.30
C GLY A 48 14.20 -7.35 10.36
N ASP A 49 13.63 -8.41 10.88
CA ASP A 49 12.84 -9.33 10.08
C ASP A 49 11.49 -8.76 9.66
N ILE A 50 11.02 -9.18 8.49
CA ILE A 50 9.65 -9.02 8.01
C ILE A 50 9.06 -10.42 7.87
N LEU A 51 8.02 -10.72 8.63
CA LEU A 51 7.24 -11.96 8.52
C LEU A 51 6.05 -11.72 7.59
N LEU A 52 5.93 -12.52 6.57
CA LEU A 52 4.72 -12.66 5.75
C LEU A 52 4.04 -13.98 6.12
N ASP A 53 2.92 -13.92 6.82
CA ASP A 53 2.03 -15.06 7.09
C ASP A 53 0.85 -15.01 6.13
N TYR A 54 0.81 -15.97 5.21
CA TYR A 54 -0.29 -16.19 4.27
C TYR A 54 -1.02 -17.52 4.52
N SER A 55 -0.85 -18.09 5.72
CA SER A 55 -1.50 -19.34 6.12
C SER A 55 -3.02 -19.23 6.25
N LYS A 56 -3.53 -17.99 6.54
CA LYS A 56 -4.96 -17.71 6.68
C LYS A 56 -5.62 -17.39 5.34
N ASN A 57 -5.35 -18.23 4.34
CA ASN A 57 -5.90 -18.15 3.00
C ASN A 57 -6.58 -19.46 2.60
N LEU A 58 -7.54 -19.38 1.69
CA LEU A 58 -8.25 -20.54 1.12
C LEU A 58 -7.39 -21.21 0.03
N VAL A 59 -6.20 -21.65 0.42
CA VAL A 59 -5.22 -22.33 -0.43
C VAL A 59 -4.65 -23.56 0.25
N THR A 60 -4.28 -24.56 -0.55
CA THR A 60 -3.47 -25.71 -0.16
C THR A 60 -2.06 -25.56 -0.73
N GLU A 61 -1.11 -26.39 -0.30
CA GLU A 61 0.23 -26.46 -0.91
C GLU A 61 0.12 -26.80 -2.41
N GLU A 62 -0.83 -27.65 -2.79
CA GLU A 62 -1.11 -28.00 -4.19
C GLU A 62 -1.55 -26.76 -5.00
N VAL A 63 -2.50 -25.97 -4.48
CA VAL A 63 -2.95 -24.73 -5.13
C VAL A 63 -1.78 -23.74 -5.27
N MET A 64 -0.97 -23.56 -4.23
CA MET A 64 0.20 -22.70 -4.30
C MET A 64 1.19 -23.17 -5.37
N LYS A 65 1.42 -24.46 -5.48
CA LYS A 65 2.26 -25.04 -6.54
C LYS A 65 1.69 -24.74 -7.93
N MET A 66 0.38 -24.95 -8.15
CA MET A 66 -0.27 -24.65 -9.43
C MET A 66 -0.22 -23.15 -9.77
N LEU A 67 -0.35 -22.26 -8.79
CA LEU A 67 -0.20 -20.82 -8.97
C LEU A 67 1.22 -20.45 -9.40
N VAL A 68 2.23 -21.07 -8.79
CA VAL A 68 3.64 -20.89 -9.19
C VAL A 68 3.89 -21.45 -10.59
N ASP A 69 3.32 -22.60 -10.94
CA ASP A 69 3.43 -23.17 -12.29
C ASP A 69 2.75 -22.27 -13.34
N LEU A 70 1.64 -21.62 -12.98
CA LEU A 70 1.03 -20.59 -13.82
C LEU A 70 1.99 -19.40 -14.01
N ALA A 71 2.63 -18.90 -12.95
CA ALA A 71 3.61 -17.81 -13.05
C ALA A 71 4.76 -18.16 -14.01
N LYS A 72 5.28 -19.40 -13.92
CA LYS A 72 6.34 -19.91 -14.81
C LYS A 72 5.86 -19.99 -16.26
N SER A 73 4.69 -20.56 -16.51
CA SER A 73 4.13 -20.67 -17.88
C SER A 73 3.88 -19.30 -18.53
N ARG A 74 3.58 -18.28 -17.69
CA ARG A 74 3.38 -16.90 -18.14
C ARG A 74 4.71 -16.12 -18.29
N GLY A 75 5.85 -16.73 -18.02
CA GLY A 75 7.17 -16.15 -18.24
C GLY A 75 7.51 -14.98 -17.32
N ILE A 76 7.09 -15.04 -16.05
CA ILE A 76 7.33 -13.97 -15.08
C ILE A 76 8.81 -13.71 -14.87
N GLU A 77 9.64 -14.77 -14.79
CA GLU A 77 11.09 -14.65 -14.59
C GLU A 77 11.73 -13.88 -15.74
N ALA A 78 11.41 -14.26 -16.99
CA ALA A 78 11.92 -13.55 -18.17
C ALA A 78 11.42 -12.09 -18.23
N ALA A 79 10.15 -11.83 -17.88
CA ALA A 79 9.61 -10.47 -17.86
C ALA A 79 10.27 -9.60 -16.79
N ARG A 80 10.58 -10.18 -15.63
CA ARG A 80 11.33 -9.56 -14.55
C ARG A 80 12.72 -9.15 -15.02
N GLU A 81 13.48 -10.07 -15.61
CA GLU A 81 14.82 -9.76 -16.11
C GLU A 81 14.81 -8.68 -17.20
N ARG A 82 13.87 -8.71 -18.15
CA ARG A 82 13.71 -7.64 -19.15
C ARG A 82 13.52 -6.26 -18.51
N MET A 83 12.75 -6.18 -17.41
CA MET A 83 12.58 -4.92 -16.68
C MET A 83 13.88 -4.45 -16.04
N PHE A 84 14.59 -5.34 -15.33
CA PHE A 84 15.84 -4.98 -14.66
C PHE A 84 16.99 -4.66 -15.62
N ASN A 85 16.96 -5.21 -16.83
CA ASN A 85 17.96 -4.98 -17.87
C ASN A 85 17.65 -3.74 -18.72
N GLY A 86 16.61 -2.97 -18.42
CA GLY A 86 16.32 -1.71 -19.10
C GLY A 86 15.63 -1.85 -20.47
N GLU A 87 15.06 -3.03 -20.78
CA GLU A 87 14.30 -3.18 -22.02
C GLU A 87 13.05 -2.29 -22.03
N LYS A 88 12.68 -1.77 -23.21
CA LYS A 88 11.51 -0.90 -23.40
C LYS A 88 10.19 -1.69 -23.31
N ILE A 89 9.93 -2.23 -22.12
CA ILE A 89 8.75 -3.07 -21.86
C ILE A 89 7.44 -2.29 -21.76
N ASN A 90 7.48 -0.97 -21.61
CA ASN A 90 6.32 -0.08 -21.81
C ASN A 90 6.21 0.24 -23.29
N PHE A 91 5.71 -0.71 -24.08
CA PHE A 91 5.68 -0.62 -25.54
C PHE A 91 4.71 0.47 -26.02
N THR A 92 3.66 0.80 -25.27
CA THR A 92 2.68 1.84 -25.64
C THR A 92 3.29 3.24 -25.68
N GLU A 93 4.38 3.47 -24.94
CA GLU A 93 5.12 4.73 -24.91
C GLU A 93 6.57 4.57 -25.43
N GLY A 94 6.97 3.36 -25.82
CA GLY A 94 8.32 3.08 -26.31
C GLY A 94 9.43 3.26 -25.26
N ARG A 95 9.12 3.03 -23.97
CA ARG A 95 10.00 3.37 -22.85
C ARG A 95 10.37 2.15 -22.01
N ALA A 96 11.55 2.20 -21.38
CA ALA A 96 11.92 1.33 -20.28
C ALA A 96 11.04 1.64 -19.03
N VAL A 97 11.06 0.74 -18.06
CA VAL A 97 10.37 0.90 -16.77
C VAL A 97 11.41 0.68 -15.67
N LEU A 98 12.12 1.75 -15.31
CA LEU A 98 13.34 1.66 -14.49
C LEU A 98 13.24 2.36 -13.13
N HIS A 99 12.06 2.34 -12.50
CA HIS A 99 11.97 2.80 -11.10
C HIS A 99 12.94 2.05 -10.16
N VAL A 100 13.38 0.85 -10.55
CA VAL A 100 14.41 0.07 -9.83
C VAL A 100 15.80 0.72 -9.87
N ALA A 101 16.15 1.44 -10.95
CA ALA A 101 17.42 2.15 -11.06
C ALA A 101 17.53 3.31 -10.07
N LEU A 102 16.41 3.99 -9.76
CA LEU A 102 16.36 5.12 -8.82
C LEU A 102 16.79 4.74 -7.39
N ARG A 103 16.61 3.48 -7.02
CA ARG A 103 16.93 2.95 -5.70
C ARG A 103 18.04 1.88 -5.72
N ASN A 104 18.72 1.73 -6.86
CA ASN A 104 19.86 0.81 -7.00
C ASN A 104 21.06 1.32 -6.20
N ARG A 105 21.29 0.72 -5.03
CA ARG A 105 22.43 1.07 -4.15
C ARG A 105 23.69 0.23 -4.39
N SER A 106 23.61 -0.77 -5.27
CA SER A 106 24.79 -1.56 -5.68
C SER A 106 25.62 -0.89 -6.78
N ASN A 107 25.08 0.15 -7.42
CA ASN A 107 25.66 0.81 -8.60
C ASN A 107 25.94 -0.13 -9.78
N THR A 108 25.36 -1.33 -9.79
CA THR A 108 25.44 -2.21 -10.95
C THR A 108 24.87 -1.48 -12.17
N PRO A 109 25.59 -1.42 -13.30
CA PRO A 109 25.14 -0.74 -14.49
C PRO A 109 23.78 -1.22 -14.97
N ILE A 110 22.90 -0.29 -15.36
CA ILE A 110 21.61 -0.56 -15.99
C ILE A 110 21.56 0.23 -17.30
N THR A 111 21.40 -0.48 -18.41
CA THR A 111 21.58 0.10 -19.73
C THR A 111 20.25 0.33 -20.44
N VAL A 112 20.03 1.54 -20.95
CA VAL A 112 18.92 1.90 -21.85
C VAL A 112 19.53 2.45 -23.15
N ASP A 113 19.16 1.87 -24.28
CA ASP A 113 19.68 2.26 -25.61
C ASP A 113 21.24 2.31 -25.64
N GLY A 114 21.89 1.38 -24.98
CA GLY A 114 23.35 1.27 -24.91
C GLY A 114 24.05 2.21 -23.90
N LYS A 115 23.28 3.05 -23.19
CA LYS A 115 23.82 4.01 -22.21
C LYS A 115 23.49 3.55 -20.78
N ASP A 116 24.51 3.51 -19.90
CA ASP A 116 24.29 3.30 -18.48
C ASP A 116 23.60 4.53 -17.84
N VAL A 117 22.45 4.29 -17.16
CA VAL A 117 21.68 5.36 -16.53
C VAL A 117 22.15 5.70 -15.09
N MET A 118 22.96 4.84 -14.48
CA MET A 118 23.35 5.00 -13.07
C MET A 118 24.18 6.26 -12.78
N PRO A 119 25.13 6.69 -13.63
CA PRO A 119 25.87 7.93 -13.40
C PRO A 119 24.96 9.17 -13.31
N GLU A 120 23.94 9.26 -14.15
CA GLU A 120 22.98 10.38 -14.12
C GLU A 120 22.07 10.31 -12.88
N VAL A 121 21.59 9.11 -12.52
CA VAL A 121 20.82 8.90 -11.28
C VAL A 121 21.60 9.36 -10.07
N ASN A 122 22.86 8.94 -9.95
CA ASN A 122 23.71 9.34 -8.82
C ASN A 122 23.99 10.84 -8.81
N LYS A 123 24.21 11.47 -9.97
CA LYS A 123 24.40 12.92 -10.08
C LYS A 123 23.20 13.71 -9.53
N VAL A 124 21.98 13.26 -9.83
CA VAL A 124 20.76 13.90 -9.29
C VAL A 124 20.63 13.66 -7.79
N LEU A 125 20.93 12.46 -7.30
CA LEU A 125 20.91 12.16 -5.87
C LEU A 125 21.92 13.03 -5.09
N GLU A 126 23.14 13.23 -5.61
CA GLU A 126 24.12 14.12 -4.99
C GLU A 126 23.66 15.58 -5.01
N LYS A 127 23.06 16.05 -6.10
CA LYS A 127 22.45 17.39 -6.16
C LYS A 127 21.34 17.55 -5.12
N MET A 128 20.46 16.54 -4.96
CA MET A 128 19.41 16.52 -3.94
C MET A 128 20.03 16.57 -2.53
N LYS A 129 21.07 15.77 -2.29
CA LYS A 129 21.78 15.70 -1.00
C LYS A 129 22.34 17.06 -0.61
N GLY A 130 23.09 17.69 -1.51
CA GLY A 130 23.64 19.01 -1.28
C GLY A 130 22.57 20.08 -1.03
N PHE A 131 21.48 20.06 -1.77
CA PHE A 131 20.35 20.98 -1.55
C PHE A 131 19.66 20.71 -0.20
N CYS A 132 19.39 19.46 0.11
CA CYS A 132 18.79 19.05 1.37
C CYS A 132 19.64 19.52 2.58
N HIS A 133 20.95 19.33 2.53
CA HIS A 133 21.84 19.78 3.60
C HIS A 133 21.81 21.29 3.78
N ARG A 134 21.89 22.08 2.68
CA ARG A 134 21.83 23.54 2.75
C ARG A 134 20.52 24.07 3.32
N VAL A 135 19.39 23.45 2.96
CA VAL A 135 18.08 23.86 3.50
C VAL A 135 18.00 23.51 4.99
N ARG A 136 18.36 22.28 5.37
CA ARG A 136 18.23 21.81 6.75
C ARG A 136 19.25 22.46 7.71
N SER A 137 20.41 22.85 7.23
CA SER A 137 21.41 23.59 8.03
C SER A 137 21.08 25.08 8.18
N GLY A 138 20.13 25.60 7.40
CA GLY A 138 19.83 27.03 7.33
C GLY A 138 20.83 27.85 6.49
N GLU A 139 21.70 27.20 5.75
CA GLU A 139 22.60 27.86 4.76
C GLU A 139 21.77 28.39 3.58
N TRP A 140 20.78 27.61 3.11
CA TRP A 140 19.81 28.11 2.14
C TRP A 140 18.81 29.02 2.83
N LYS A 141 18.79 30.28 2.42
CA LYS A 141 18.00 31.33 3.04
C LYS A 141 16.98 31.92 2.08
N GLY A 142 15.83 32.31 2.61
CA GLY A 142 14.84 33.12 1.91
C GLY A 142 15.34 34.49 1.52
N TYR A 143 14.50 35.27 0.86
CA TYR A 143 14.85 36.60 0.34
C TYR A 143 15.22 37.61 1.41
N THR A 144 14.72 37.45 2.63
CA THR A 144 15.05 38.29 3.80
C THR A 144 16.27 37.81 4.59
N GLY A 145 16.92 36.72 4.16
CA GLY A 145 18.04 36.11 4.88
C GLY A 145 17.65 35.17 6.02
N LYS A 146 16.34 34.89 6.21
CA LYS A 146 15.85 33.90 7.19
C LYS A 146 15.97 32.47 6.65
N ALA A 147 16.18 31.50 7.54
CA ALA A 147 16.19 30.08 7.18
C ALA A 147 14.78 29.61 6.75
N ILE A 148 14.72 28.58 5.91
CA ILE A 148 13.47 27.95 5.50
C ILE A 148 12.92 27.09 6.64
N THR A 149 11.68 27.31 7.04
CA THR A 149 10.95 26.56 8.06
C THR A 149 9.85 25.69 7.49
N ASP A 150 9.33 26.09 6.33
CA ASP A 150 8.20 25.43 5.68
C ASP A 150 8.50 25.12 4.22
N VAL A 151 8.09 23.94 3.78
CA VAL A 151 8.20 23.48 2.39
C VAL A 151 6.81 23.10 1.89
N VAL A 152 6.42 23.60 0.75
CA VAL A 152 5.13 23.26 0.11
C VAL A 152 5.40 22.45 -1.15
N ASN A 153 5.03 21.18 -1.17
CA ASN A 153 5.07 20.36 -2.37
C ASN A 153 3.77 20.55 -3.16
N ILE A 154 3.86 21.17 -4.32
CA ILE A 154 2.74 21.34 -5.26
C ILE A 154 2.87 20.30 -6.36
N GLY A 155 1.97 19.33 -6.38
CA GLY A 155 1.97 18.21 -7.33
C GLY A 155 0.70 17.40 -7.19
N ILE A 156 0.34 16.58 -8.17
CA ILE A 156 -0.85 15.74 -8.15
C ILE A 156 -0.52 14.30 -8.55
N GLY A 157 -1.34 13.34 -8.14
CA GLY A 157 -1.14 11.92 -8.44
C GLY A 157 0.18 11.40 -7.88
N GLY A 158 1.06 10.86 -8.74
CA GLY A 158 2.36 10.34 -8.30
C GLY A 158 3.32 11.37 -7.72
N SER A 159 3.14 12.65 -8.04
CA SER A 159 3.92 13.76 -7.49
C SER A 159 3.42 14.23 -6.11
N ASP A 160 2.33 13.66 -5.60
CA ASP A 160 1.70 13.95 -4.30
C ASP A 160 1.66 12.70 -3.42
N LEU A 161 0.96 11.64 -3.88
CA LEU A 161 0.56 10.50 -3.04
C LEU A 161 1.75 9.77 -2.41
N GLY A 162 2.80 9.49 -3.18
CA GLY A 162 4.01 8.83 -2.67
C GLY A 162 4.77 9.68 -1.65
N PRO A 163 5.15 10.93 -1.99
CA PRO A 163 5.78 11.85 -1.06
C PRO A 163 4.96 12.11 0.21
N LEU A 164 3.65 12.33 0.10
CA LEU A 164 2.76 12.53 1.25
C LEU A 164 2.73 11.29 2.15
N MET A 165 2.56 10.11 1.57
CA MET A 165 2.53 8.85 2.33
C MET A 165 3.82 8.64 3.11
N VAL A 166 4.98 8.84 2.49
CA VAL A 166 6.28 8.62 3.14
C VAL A 166 6.56 9.67 4.21
N THR A 167 6.23 10.95 3.99
CA THR A 167 6.42 11.99 5.00
C THR A 167 5.55 11.75 6.23
N GLU A 168 4.30 11.33 6.07
CA GLU A 168 3.43 10.95 7.19
C GLU A 168 3.97 9.70 7.91
N ALA A 169 4.35 8.67 7.16
CA ALA A 169 4.86 7.42 7.73
C ALA A 169 6.18 7.60 8.51
N LEU A 170 7.04 8.50 8.06
CA LEU A 170 8.37 8.73 8.64
C LEU A 170 8.46 10.02 9.48
N LYS A 171 7.34 10.60 9.88
CA LYS A 171 7.29 11.79 10.73
C LYS A 171 8.15 11.72 12.02
N PRO A 172 8.30 10.57 12.69
CA PRO A 172 9.24 10.44 13.82
C PRO A 172 10.72 10.74 13.48
N TYR A 173 11.08 10.68 12.19
CA TYR A 173 12.42 10.93 11.67
C TYR A 173 12.63 12.36 11.16
N SER A 174 11.63 13.25 11.26
CA SER A 174 11.67 14.62 10.73
C SER A 174 12.46 15.64 11.56
N LYS A 175 13.07 15.22 12.67
CA LYS A 175 13.78 16.12 13.60
C LYS A 175 14.81 16.98 12.87
N GLY A 176 14.77 18.29 13.13
CA GLY A 176 15.66 19.28 12.54
C GLY A 176 15.39 19.61 11.06
N GLY A 177 14.30 19.11 10.50
CA GLY A 177 13.85 19.46 9.15
C GLY A 177 12.71 20.48 9.13
N PRO A 178 12.42 21.07 7.96
CA PRO A 178 11.28 21.96 7.79
C PRO A 178 9.97 21.18 7.90
N HIS A 179 8.90 21.89 8.22
CA HIS A 179 7.55 21.35 8.09
C HIS A 179 7.18 21.24 6.60
N VAL A 180 6.61 20.08 6.20
CA VAL A 180 6.25 19.85 4.80
C VAL A 180 4.74 19.83 4.63
N TRP A 181 4.26 20.64 3.68
CA TRP A 181 2.87 20.77 3.28
C TRP A 181 2.69 20.21 1.87
N PHE A 182 1.51 19.69 1.59
CA PHE A 182 1.17 19.16 0.27
C PHE A 182 -0.05 19.90 -0.28
N VAL A 183 0.01 20.29 -1.56
CA VAL A 183 -1.10 20.89 -2.30
C VAL A 183 -1.24 20.16 -3.62
N SER A 184 -2.36 19.50 -3.83
CA SER A 184 -2.61 18.67 -5.00
C SER A 184 -3.92 19.00 -5.72
N ASN A 185 -5.01 19.23 -5.00
CA ASN A 185 -6.31 19.46 -5.60
C ASN A 185 -6.39 20.87 -6.23
N ILE A 186 -7.10 20.98 -7.36
CA ILE A 186 -7.41 22.25 -8.02
C ILE A 186 -8.44 23.07 -7.24
N ASP A 187 -9.19 22.48 -6.30
CA ASP A 187 -10.05 23.22 -5.39
C ASP A 187 -9.22 24.26 -4.62
N GLY A 188 -9.52 25.52 -4.84
CA GLY A 188 -8.83 26.65 -4.23
C GLY A 188 -8.77 26.62 -2.70
N THR A 189 -9.68 25.89 -2.05
CA THR A 189 -9.66 25.65 -0.60
C THR A 189 -8.34 24.98 -0.16
N HIS A 190 -7.79 24.07 -0.98
CA HIS A 190 -6.57 23.34 -0.62
C HIS A 190 -5.38 24.29 -0.49
N ILE A 191 -5.14 25.10 -1.52
CA ILE A 191 -4.02 26.04 -1.50
C ILE A 191 -4.27 27.20 -0.51
N ALA A 192 -5.48 27.77 -0.46
CA ALA A 192 -5.80 28.87 0.44
C ALA A 192 -5.58 28.53 1.91
N LYS A 193 -6.08 27.35 2.37
CA LYS A 193 -5.86 26.89 3.75
C LYS A 193 -4.38 26.63 4.07
N THR A 194 -3.60 26.25 3.08
CA THR A 194 -2.15 26.04 3.24
C THR A 194 -1.44 27.38 3.37
N LEU A 195 -1.63 28.29 2.40
CA LEU A 195 -0.97 29.61 2.39
C LEU A 195 -1.30 30.46 3.62
N ALA A 196 -2.52 30.35 4.15
CA ALA A 196 -2.94 31.08 5.36
C ALA A 196 -2.12 30.73 6.63
N LYS A 197 -1.38 29.63 6.62
CA LYS A 197 -0.55 29.17 7.74
C LYS A 197 0.93 29.46 7.55
N LEU A 198 1.32 30.04 6.42
CA LEU A 198 2.71 30.17 6.00
C LEU A 198 3.22 31.60 6.11
N ASN A 199 4.54 31.71 6.30
CA ASN A 199 5.25 32.97 6.19
C ASN A 199 6.06 32.97 4.89
N ALA A 200 5.81 33.94 4.00
CA ALA A 200 6.48 34.04 2.70
C ALA A 200 8.00 34.11 2.81
N GLU A 201 8.53 34.70 3.89
CA GLU A 201 9.99 34.85 4.09
C GLU A 201 10.71 33.53 4.35
N THR A 202 9.99 32.50 4.84
CA THR A 202 10.58 31.23 5.31
C THR A 202 9.98 30.00 4.60
N THR A 203 9.18 30.20 3.54
CA THR A 203 8.52 29.15 2.79
C THR A 203 9.26 28.84 1.49
N LEU A 204 9.52 27.56 1.23
CA LEU A 204 10.04 27.04 -0.03
C LEU A 204 8.94 26.25 -0.77
N PHE A 205 8.73 26.56 -2.04
CA PHE A 205 7.78 25.86 -2.91
C PHE A 205 8.51 24.88 -3.84
N ILE A 206 8.07 23.62 -3.84
CA ILE A 206 8.53 22.57 -4.75
C ILE A 206 7.43 22.35 -5.79
N ILE A 207 7.70 22.65 -7.07
CA ILE A 207 6.78 22.43 -8.16
C ILE A 207 7.09 21.08 -8.81
N ALA A 208 6.30 20.07 -8.48
CA ALA A 208 6.52 18.68 -8.86
C ALA A 208 5.62 18.29 -10.05
N SER A 209 6.15 18.40 -11.28
CA SER A 209 5.42 18.06 -12.51
C SER A 209 6.37 17.54 -13.59
N LYS A 210 6.19 16.29 -14.02
CA LYS A 210 7.04 15.64 -15.03
C LYS A 210 7.16 16.47 -16.30
N THR A 211 6.04 16.89 -16.87
CA THR A 211 5.96 17.65 -18.13
C THR A 211 5.95 19.16 -17.92
N PHE A 212 5.79 19.61 -16.70
CA PHE A 212 5.54 21.01 -16.32
C PHE A 212 4.35 21.64 -17.06
N THR A 213 3.29 20.82 -17.27
CA THR A 213 2.08 21.20 -18.01
C THR A 213 0.80 20.71 -17.36
N THR A 214 0.91 19.99 -16.22
CA THR A 214 -0.27 19.48 -15.50
C THR A 214 -1.08 20.65 -14.98
N GLN A 215 -2.32 20.78 -15.44
CA GLN A 215 -3.16 21.96 -15.20
C GLN A 215 -3.28 22.31 -13.73
N GLU A 216 -3.62 21.35 -12.89
CA GLU A 216 -3.79 21.53 -11.44
C GLU A 216 -2.48 22.01 -10.79
N THR A 217 -1.36 21.38 -11.14
CA THR A 217 -0.06 21.73 -10.57
C THR A 217 0.36 23.14 -10.96
N ILE A 218 0.24 23.52 -12.25
CA ILE A 218 0.67 24.84 -12.72
C ILE A 218 -0.24 25.93 -12.17
N THR A 219 -1.56 25.71 -12.15
CA THR A 219 -2.50 26.69 -11.58
C THR A 219 -2.23 26.94 -10.09
N ASN A 220 -2.02 25.88 -9.31
CA ASN A 220 -1.66 26.00 -7.90
C ASN A 220 -0.30 26.68 -7.71
N ALA A 221 0.68 26.37 -8.58
CA ALA A 221 2.01 26.99 -8.55
C ALA A 221 1.96 28.50 -8.87
N GLU A 222 1.17 28.90 -9.85
CA GLU A 222 0.95 30.31 -10.19
C GLU A 222 0.25 31.06 -9.06
N SER A 223 -0.75 30.45 -8.41
CA SER A 223 -1.41 31.02 -7.23
C SER A 223 -0.45 31.20 -6.06
N ALA A 224 0.40 30.19 -5.79
CA ALA A 224 1.45 30.30 -4.77
C ALA A 224 2.47 31.39 -5.10
N LYS A 225 2.86 31.51 -6.37
CA LYS A 225 3.79 32.54 -6.85
C LYS A 225 3.17 33.94 -6.75
N ALA A 226 1.91 34.13 -7.09
CA ALA A 226 1.19 35.38 -6.93
C ALA A 226 1.17 35.81 -5.45
N TRP A 227 0.72 34.92 -4.56
CA TRP A 227 0.74 35.14 -3.11
C TRP A 227 2.14 35.48 -2.59
N PHE A 228 3.17 34.77 -3.03
CA PHE A 228 4.55 35.04 -2.63
C PHE A 228 5.01 36.42 -3.06
N LEU A 229 4.72 36.83 -4.29
CA LEU A 229 5.12 38.13 -4.85
C LEU A 229 4.36 39.31 -4.23
N GLU A 230 3.16 39.11 -3.73
CA GLU A 230 2.43 40.13 -2.93
C GLU A 230 3.19 40.49 -1.64
N HIS A 231 3.96 39.53 -1.08
CA HIS A 231 4.76 39.74 0.12
C HIS A 231 6.20 40.20 -0.21
N ALA A 232 6.86 39.50 -1.11
CA ALA A 232 8.26 39.75 -1.45
C ALA A 232 8.46 41.02 -2.28
N LYS A 233 7.49 41.40 -3.13
CA LYS A 233 7.49 42.57 -4.03
C LYS A 233 8.68 42.64 -4.99
N ASP A 234 9.46 41.56 -5.08
CA ASP A 234 10.63 41.43 -5.94
C ASP A 234 10.58 40.09 -6.71
N LYS A 235 10.56 40.13 -8.03
CA LYS A 235 10.55 38.93 -8.87
C LYS A 235 11.83 38.10 -8.74
N ALA A 236 12.97 38.72 -8.43
CA ALA A 236 14.23 38.00 -8.22
C ALA A 236 14.20 37.10 -6.97
N ALA A 237 13.33 37.38 -6.01
CA ALA A 237 13.13 36.56 -4.81
C ALA A 237 12.62 35.14 -5.12
N VAL A 238 11.95 34.92 -6.28
CA VAL A 238 11.46 33.63 -6.73
C VAL A 238 12.60 32.59 -6.78
N ALA A 239 13.79 32.97 -7.20
CA ALA A 239 14.96 32.07 -7.27
C ALA A 239 15.36 31.45 -5.92
N LYS A 240 14.99 32.09 -4.79
CA LYS A 240 15.28 31.59 -3.44
C LYS A 240 14.16 30.76 -2.80
N HIS A 241 12.96 30.80 -3.40
CA HIS A 241 11.76 30.22 -2.81
C HIS A 241 11.04 29.20 -3.71
N PHE A 242 11.48 29.01 -4.95
CA PHE A 242 10.86 28.06 -5.88
C PHE A 242 11.92 27.14 -6.47
N VAL A 243 11.65 25.84 -6.41
CA VAL A 243 12.41 24.79 -7.06
C VAL A 243 11.49 23.90 -7.90
N ALA A 244 11.99 23.30 -8.96
CA ALA A 244 11.22 22.46 -9.85
C ALA A 244 11.74 21.03 -9.89
N LEU A 245 10.81 20.06 -9.90
CA LEU A 245 11.08 18.65 -10.14
C LEU A 245 10.44 18.29 -11.48
N SER A 246 11.23 18.19 -12.54
CA SER A 246 10.68 18.08 -13.89
C SER A 246 11.65 17.45 -14.87
N THR A 247 11.14 17.08 -16.06
CA THR A 247 11.93 16.71 -17.24
C THR A 247 11.99 17.86 -18.27
N ASN A 248 11.31 19.00 -18.01
CA ASN A 248 11.07 20.07 -18.99
C ASN A 248 11.71 21.41 -18.58
N ALA A 249 13.02 21.50 -18.77
CA ALA A 249 13.79 22.71 -18.42
C ALA A 249 13.31 24.01 -19.11
N PRO A 250 12.91 24.03 -20.40
CA PRO A 250 12.37 25.24 -21.01
C PRO A 250 11.16 25.81 -20.27
N LYS A 251 10.15 25.00 -19.96
CA LYS A 251 8.94 25.45 -19.24
C LYS A 251 9.22 25.86 -17.79
N VAL A 252 10.18 25.22 -17.13
CA VAL A 252 10.64 25.61 -15.79
C VAL A 252 11.24 27.02 -15.82
N LYS A 253 12.07 27.31 -16.83
CA LYS A 253 12.65 28.64 -17.06
C LYS A 253 11.58 29.68 -17.39
N ASP A 254 10.61 29.36 -18.24
CA ASP A 254 9.50 30.25 -18.60
C ASP A 254 8.64 30.63 -17.39
N PHE A 255 8.46 29.70 -16.44
CA PHE A 255 7.80 29.97 -15.16
C PHE A 255 8.61 30.95 -14.27
N GLY A 256 9.90 31.13 -14.52
CA GLY A 256 10.80 32.02 -13.78
C GLY A 256 11.60 31.31 -12.68
N ILE A 257 11.70 29.97 -12.71
CA ILE A 257 12.57 29.20 -11.83
C ILE A 257 13.96 29.09 -12.49
N ASP A 258 15.01 29.39 -11.74
CA ASP A 258 16.38 29.20 -12.19
C ASP A 258 16.61 27.71 -12.53
N PRO A 259 17.12 27.38 -13.72
CA PRO A 259 17.47 26.01 -14.09
C PRO A 259 18.43 25.32 -13.10
N ALA A 260 19.27 26.06 -12.38
CA ALA A 260 20.10 25.53 -11.31
C ALA A 260 19.26 24.94 -10.15
N ASN A 261 18.03 25.42 -9.95
CA ASN A 261 17.08 24.98 -8.96
C ASN A 261 16.08 23.93 -9.51
N MET A 262 16.34 23.39 -10.68
CA MET A 262 15.61 22.27 -11.23
C MET A 262 16.31 20.95 -10.91
N PHE A 263 15.54 19.95 -10.47
CA PHE A 263 16.00 18.58 -10.23
C PHE A 263 15.35 17.67 -11.24
N GLU A 264 16.18 17.00 -12.02
CA GLU A 264 15.76 16.19 -13.15
C GLU A 264 15.37 14.77 -12.72
N PHE A 265 14.52 14.15 -13.51
CA PHE A 265 14.29 12.71 -13.58
C PHE A 265 13.93 12.35 -15.02
N TRP A 266 13.64 11.09 -15.30
CA TRP A 266 13.65 10.61 -16.69
C TRP A 266 12.27 10.13 -17.14
N ASP A 267 12.10 9.99 -18.45
CA ASP A 267 10.85 9.54 -19.08
C ASP A 267 10.48 8.09 -18.71
N TRP A 268 11.49 7.25 -18.41
CA TRP A 268 11.31 5.89 -17.92
C TRP A 268 10.85 5.78 -16.45
N VAL A 269 10.65 6.89 -15.76
CA VAL A 269 10.05 6.96 -14.43
C VAL A 269 8.56 7.15 -14.55
N GLY A 270 7.78 6.14 -14.16
CA GLY A 270 6.33 6.25 -14.04
C GLY A 270 5.92 7.09 -12.82
N GLY A 271 4.87 7.94 -12.95
CA GLY A 271 4.44 8.88 -11.90
C GLY A 271 4.20 8.20 -10.55
N ARG A 272 3.40 7.14 -10.50
CA ARG A 272 3.08 6.39 -9.27
C ARG A 272 4.26 5.65 -8.64
N PHE A 273 5.38 5.52 -9.35
CA PHE A 273 6.64 4.93 -8.86
C PHE A 273 7.77 5.96 -8.75
N SER A 274 7.44 7.26 -8.75
CA SER A 274 8.44 8.33 -8.84
C SER A 274 9.01 8.80 -7.50
N LEU A 275 8.44 8.40 -6.37
CA LEU A 275 8.87 8.86 -5.03
C LEU A 275 10.37 8.62 -4.74
N TRP A 276 10.99 7.68 -5.44
CA TRP A 276 12.42 7.34 -5.33
C TRP A 276 13.33 8.30 -6.10
N SER A 277 12.78 9.09 -7.01
CA SER A 277 13.48 10.08 -7.85
C SER A 277 13.57 11.45 -7.17
N ALA A 278 13.90 12.49 -7.95
CA ALA A 278 13.80 13.88 -7.50
C ALA A 278 12.42 14.24 -6.92
N ILE A 279 11.34 13.58 -7.34
CA ILE A 279 9.99 13.73 -6.74
C ILE A 279 10.00 13.48 -5.23
N GLY A 280 10.94 12.70 -4.71
CA GLY A 280 11.15 12.51 -3.27
C GLY A 280 11.85 13.66 -2.54
N MET A 281 12.09 14.82 -3.17
CA MET A 281 12.76 15.96 -2.53
C MET A 281 12.04 16.39 -1.24
N ALA A 282 10.72 16.46 -1.24
CA ALA A 282 9.94 16.79 -0.05
C ALA A 282 10.20 15.80 1.10
N ILE A 283 10.34 14.50 0.77
CA ILE A 283 10.70 13.46 1.75
C ILE A 283 12.11 13.74 2.31
N ALA A 284 13.09 13.92 1.42
CA ALA A 284 14.48 14.16 1.82
C ALA A 284 14.62 15.39 2.71
N LEU A 285 13.93 16.48 2.40
CA LEU A 285 13.90 17.69 3.23
C LEU A 285 13.29 17.43 4.60
N HIS A 286 12.20 16.65 4.64
CA HIS A 286 11.51 16.34 5.89
C HIS A 286 12.33 15.46 6.83
N ILE A 287 12.79 14.29 6.36
CA ILE A 287 13.46 13.29 7.21
C ILE A 287 14.98 13.36 7.20
N GLY A 288 15.57 14.20 6.35
CA GLY A 288 17.02 14.23 6.08
C GLY A 288 17.45 13.23 5.02
N PHE A 289 18.52 13.58 4.29
CA PHE A 289 18.94 12.78 3.13
C PHE A 289 19.44 11.39 3.51
N ASP A 290 20.11 11.23 4.65
CA ASP A 290 20.58 9.93 5.13
C ASP A 290 19.42 8.94 5.38
N ASN A 291 18.29 9.43 5.89
CA ASN A 291 17.09 8.62 6.05
C ASN A 291 16.41 8.35 4.70
N PHE A 292 16.49 9.29 3.76
CA PHE A 292 16.05 9.05 2.38
C PHE A 292 16.88 7.95 1.71
N GLU A 293 18.21 7.94 1.90
CA GLU A 293 19.06 6.84 1.41
C GLU A 293 18.72 5.49 2.05
N LYS A 294 18.37 5.46 3.35
CA LYS A 294 17.89 4.24 4.01
C LYS A 294 16.57 3.74 3.41
N LEU A 295 15.67 4.66 3.04
CA LEU A 295 14.43 4.33 2.32
C LEU A 295 14.74 3.66 0.97
N LEU A 296 15.68 4.24 0.20
CA LEU A 296 16.15 3.65 -1.05
C LEU A 296 16.81 2.28 -0.82
N SER A 297 17.58 2.13 0.25
CA SER A 297 18.28 0.87 0.58
C SER A 297 17.33 -0.25 0.92
N GLY A 298 16.27 0.02 1.69
CA GLY A 298 15.23 -0.97 1.99
C GLY A 298 14.47 -1.40 0.75
N ALA A 299 14.15 -0.46 -0.13
CA ALA A 299 13.52 -0.73 -1.41
C ALA A 299 14.44 -1.56 -2.34
N HIS A 300 15.73 -1.23 -2.39
CA HIS A 300 16.73 -1.99 -3.13
C HIS A 300 16.90 -3.42 -2.59
N TRP A 301 16.85 -3.59 -1.27
CA TRP A 301 16.88 -4.91 -0.65
C TRP A 301 15.73 -5.79 -1.15
N MET A 302 14.53 -5.25 -1.17
CA MET A 302 13.34 -5.96 -1.67
C MET A 302 13.39 -6.19 -3.18
N ASP A 303 13.98 -5.26 -3.97
CA ASP A 303 14.25 -5.48 -5.40
C ASP A 303 15.16 -6.68 -5.63
N LYS A 304 16.23 -6.82 -4.83
CA LYS A 304 17.13 -7.99 -4.89
C LYS A 304 16.38 -9.28 -4.55
N HIS A 305 15.59 -9.26 -3.48
CA HIS A 305 14.74 -10.40 -3.12
C HIS A 305 13.79 -10.76 -4.27
N PHE A 306 13.08 -9.78 -4.82
CA PHE A 306 12.17 -9.99 -5.95
C PHE A 306 12.90 -10.56 -7.17
N ARG A 307 14.10 -10.09 -7.48
CA ARG A 307 14.88 -10.53 -8.64
C ARG A 307 15.47 -11.94 -8.47
N SER A 308 15.95 -12.28 -7.28
CA SER A 308 16.78 -13.48 -7.07
C SER A 308 16.04 -14.64 -6.40
N ALA A 309 15.02 -14.40 -5.57
CA ALA A 309 14.33 -15.46 -4.88
C ALA A 309 13.52 -16.35 -5.85
N PRO A 310 13.50 -17.68 -5.64
CA PRO A 310 12.61 -18.59 -6.36
C PRO A 310 11.15 -18.15 -6.21
N LEU A 311 10.30 -18.39 -7.23
CA LEU A 311 8.92 -17.87 -7.24
C LEU A 311 8.08 -18.33 -6.05
N ASP A 312 8.31 -19.54 -5.54
CA ASP A 312 7.64 -20.13 -4.37
C ASP A 312 8.17 -19.60 -3.02
N LYS A 313 9.25 -18.84 -3.03
CA LYS A 313 9.85 -18.16 -1.86
C LYS A 313 9.95 -16.64 -2.05
N ASN A 314 9.29 -16.12 -3.07
CA ASN A 314 9.32 -14.71 -3.45
C ASN A 314 8.09 -13.99 -2.89
N ALA A 315 8.25 -13.26 -1.79
CA ALA A 315 7.14 -12.64 -1.08
C ALA A 315 6.23 -11.75 -1.98
N PRO A 316 6.76 -10.81 -2.80
CA PRO A 316 5.97 -10.07 -3.75
C PRO A 316 5.18 -10.94 -4.74
N VAL A 317 5.81 -12.01 -5.25
CA VAL A 317 5.16 -12.94 -6.20
C VAL A 317 4.02 -13.71 -5.53
N LEU A 318 4.24 -14.20 -4.31
CA LEU A 318 3.21 -14.93 -3.56
C LEU A 318 1.97 -14.08 -3.30
N LEU A 319 2.15 -12.82 -2.87
CA LEU A 319 1.01 -11.89 -2.69
C LEU A 319 0.26 -11.64 -4.01
N ALA A 320 0.98 -11.45 -5.12
CA ALA A 320 0.36 -11.27 -6.43
C ALA A 320 -0.41 -12.51 -6.91
N LEU A 321 0.11 -13.72 -6.65
CA LEU A 321 -0.55 -14.99 -6.99
C LEU A 321 -1.82 -15.21 -6.17
N LEU A 322 -1.80 -14.88 -4.86
CA LEU A 322 -2.99 -14.89 -4.02
C LEU A 322 -4.03 -13.89 -4.52
N GLY A 323 -3.60 -12.69 -4.93
CA GLY A 323 -4.49 -11.71 -5.56
C GLY A 323 -5.19 -12.27 -6.80
N ILE A 324 -4.45 -12.92 -7.71
CA ILE A 324 -5.03 -13.58 -8.90
C ILE A 324 -6.01 -14.68 -8.52
N TRP A 325 -5.66 -15.48 -7.51
CA TRP A 325 -6.52 -16.55 -6.99
C TRP A 325 -7.87 -16.01 -6.54
N TYR A 326 -7.88 -14.94 -5.73
CA TYR A 326 -9.13 -14.38 -5.24
C TYR A 326 -9.93 -13.65 -6.30
N ILE A 327 -9.31 -12.82 -7.16
CA ILE A 327 -10.09 -12.03 -8.13
C ILE A 327 -10.63 -12.87 -9.29
N ASN A 328 -9.92 -13.93 -9.71
CA ASN A 328 -10.33 -14.70 -10.90
C ASN A 328 -11.08 -15.99 -10.58
N PHE A 329 -10.86 -16.61 -9.43
CA PHE A 329 -11.53 -17.86 -9.06
C PHE A 329 -12.62 -17.64 -8.00
N PHE A 330 -12.35 -16.87 -6.96
CA PHE A 330 -13.37 -16.50 -5.96
C PHE A 330 -14.19 -15.27 -6.33
N HIS A 331 -13.89 -14.60 -7.43
CA HIS A 331 -14.57 -13.40 -7.90
C HIS A 331 -14.61 -12.27 -6.86
N ALA A 332 -13.56 -12.16 -6.06
CA ALA A 332 -13.42 -11.06 -5.11
C ALA A 332 -13.18 -9.75 -5.87
N GLU A 333 -14.09 -8.80 -5.72
CA GLU A 333 -14.04 -7.51 -6.45
C GLU A 333 -13.08 -6.52 -5.81
N THR A 334 -12.82 -6.68 -4.52
CA THR A 334 -12.03 -5.71 -3.74
C THR A 334 -10.92 -6.41 -2.94
N HIS A 335 -9.90 -5.64 -2.60
CA HIS A 335 -8.81 -6.04 -1.72
C HIS A 335 -8.58 -4.91 -0.71
N THR A 336 -8.58 -5.22 0.59
CA THR A 336 -8.37 -4.20 1.60
C THR A 336 -6.97 -4.27 2.22
N MET A 337 -6.37 -3.09 2.47
CA MET A 337 -5.09 -2.95 3.16
C MET A 337 -5.32 -2.24 4.49
N LEU A 338 -4.96 -2.90 5.59
CA LEU A 338 -5.30 -2.53 6.95
C LEU A 338 -4.03 -2.36 7.80
N PRO A 339 -3.34 -1.22 7.71
CA PRO A 339 -2.16 -0.97 8.53
C PRO A 339 -2.56 -0.67 9.98
N TYR A 340 -2.04 -1.44 10.93
CA TYR A 340 -2.18 -1.21 12.36
C TYR A 340 -1.03 -0.33 12.86
N ASP A 341 -0.91 0.84 12.26
CA ASP A 341 0.00 1.91 12.64
C ASP A 341 -0.56 3.25 12.15
N GLN A 342 -0.77 4.21 13.05
CA GLN A 342 -1.33 5.51 12.69
C GLN A 342 -0.47 6.28 11.69
N TYR A 343 0.85 6.12 11.72
CA TYR A 343 1.73 6.75 10.74
C TYR A 343 1.53 6.21 9.32
N MET A 344 0.97 5.02 9.17
CA MET A 344 0.67 4.41 7.87
C MET A 344 -0.73 4.75 7.32
N HIS A 345 -1.42 5.76 7.86
CA HIS A 345 -2.79 6.12 7.44
C HIS A 345 -2.90 6.51 5.96
N ARG A 346 -1.81 6.94 5.31
CA ARG A 346 -1.79 7.23 3.87
C ARG A 346 -1.30 6.06 3.00
N PHE A 347 -0.91 4.94 3.60
CA PHE A 347 -0.35 3.79 2.90
C PHE A 347 -1.31 3.22 1.86
N THR A 348 -2.54 2.94 2.25
CA THR A 348 -3.58 2.43 1.36
C THR A 348 -3.89 3.40 0.21
N ALA A 349 -3.98 4.70 0.49
CA ALA A 349 -4.23 5.73 -0.53
C ALA A 349 -3.12 5.78 -1.60
N TYR A 350 -1.86 5.56 -1.22
CA TYR A 350 -0.77 5.43 -2.19
C TYR A 350 -0.96 4.19 -3.08
N PHE A 351 -1.32 3.04 -2.50
CA PHE A 351 -1.53 1.81 -3.26
C PHE A 351 -2.80 1.81 -4.10
N GLN A 352 -3.80 2.63 -3.80
CA GLN A 352 -4.91 2.87 -4.72
C GLN A 352 -4.40 3.27 -6.09
N GLN A 353 -3.50 4.25 -6.17
CA GLN A 353 -2.88 4.61 -7.45
C GLN A 353 -1.89 3.53 -7.92
N GLY A 354 -1.03 3.04 -7.02
CA GLY A 354 0.01 2.07 -7.35
C GLY A 354 -0.53 0.80 -8.01
N ASP A 355 -1.63 0.27 -7.52
CA ASP A 355 -2.29 -0.94 -8.02
C ASP A 355 -3.31 -0.63 -9.13
N MET A 356 -4.35 0.18 -8.84
CA MET A 356 -5.48 0.35 -9.74
C MET A 356 -5.11 1.05 -11.05
N GLU A 357 -4.22 2.03 -11.05
CA GLU A 357 -3.70 2.64 -12.28
C GLU A 357 -2.83 1.66 -13.08
N SER A 358 -2.09 0.77 -12.40
CA SER A 358 -1.27 -0.25 -13.05
C SER A 358 -2.11 -1.35 -13.68
N ASN A 359 -3.07 -1.89 -12.95
CA ASN A 359 -3.85 -3.08 -13.30
C ASN A 359 -5.19 -2.76 -13.97
N GLY A 360 -5.71 -1.54 -13.84
CA GLY A 360 -6.96 -1.10 -14.46
C GLY A 360 -6.88 -0.98 -15.98
N LYS A 361 -6.56 -2.07 -16.67
CA LYS A 361 -6.37 -2.18 -18.13
C LYS A 361 -7.10 -3.39 -18.65
N TYR A 362 -7.95 -3.21 -19.66
CA TYR A 362 -8.74 -4.28 -20.25
C TYR A 362 -8.21 -4.77 -21.62
N ILE A 363 -7.10 -4.19 -22.10
CA ILE A 363 -6.44 -4.61 -23.34
C ILE A 363 -5.08 -5.26 -23.01
N THR A 364 -4.83 -6.42 -23.61
CA THR A 364 -3.54 -7.13 -23.54
C THR A 364 -2.45 -6.39 -24.31
N ASN A 365 -1.18 -6.82 -24.12
CA ASN A 365 -0.05 -6.30 -24.90
C ASN A 365 -0.17 -6.58 -26.42
N HIS A 366 -1.04 -7.47 -26.83
CA HIS A 366 -1.30 -7.82 -28.24
C HIS A 366 -2.58 -7.20 -28.78
N GLY A 367 -3.18 -6.23 -28.09
CA GLY A 367 -4.36 -5.51 -28.54
C GLY A 367 -5.69 -6.24 -28.34
N ALA A 368 -5.69 -7.44 -27.75
CA ALA A 368 -6.92 -8.20 -27.49
C ALA A 368 -7.59 -7.75 -26.18
N ARG A 369 -8.92 -7.72 -26.18
CA ARG A 369 -9.69 -7.51 -24.94
C ARG A 369 -9.56 -8.73 -24.03
N VAL A 370 -9.37 -8.48 -22.73
CA VAL A 370 -9.33 -9.55 -21.72
C VAL A 370 -10.73 -10.08 -21.41
N ASN A 371 -10.81 -11.35 -21.00
CA ASN A 371 -12.02 -12.02 -20.54
C ASN A 371 -11.89 -12.50 -19.08
N TYR A 372 -11.09 -11.80 -18.30
CA TYR A 372 -10.77 -12.08 -16.89
C TYR A 372 -10.56 -10.76 -16.14
N HIS A 373 -10.50 -10.80 -14.81
CA HIS A 373 -10.26 -9.63 -13.97
C HIS A 373 -8.77 -9.33 -13.86
N THR A 374 -8.39 -8.06 -14.04
CA THR A 374 -6.98 -7.64 -14.09
C THR A 374 -6.46 -7.07 -12.77
N GLY A 375 -7.34 -6.64 -11.87
CA GLY A 375 -7.00 -6.11 -10.55
C GLY A 375 -8.24 -5.81 -9.72
N PRO A 376 -8.10 -5.79 -8.38
CA PRO A 376 -9.18 -5.48 -7.46
C PRO A 376 -9.36 -3.96 -7.30
N ILE A 377 -10.46 -3.56 -6.68
CA ILE A 377 -10.61 -2.23 -6.08
C ILE A 377 -9.86 -2.25 -4.74
N VAL A 378 -8.82 -1.41 -4.61
CA VAL A 378 -8.02 -1.29 -3.39
C VAL A 378 -8.60 -0.24 -2.47
N TRP A 379 -8.78 -0.58 -1.18
CA TRP A 379 -9.30 0.31 -0.16
C TRP A 379 -8.81 -0.10 1.23
N GLY A 380 -9.12 0.68 2.26
CA GLY A 380 -8.79 0.36 3.65
C GLY A 380 -8.41 1.59 4.47
N GLU A 381 -8.40 1.40 5.77
CA GLU A 381 -8.08 2.40 6.78
C GLU A 381 -7.24 1.76 7.89
N PRO A 382 -6.52 2.55 8.70
CA PRO A 382 -5.78 2.00 9.83
C PRO A 382 -6.66 1.27 10.84
N GLY A 383 -6.18 0.14 11.35
CA GLY A 383 -6.66 -0.40 12.62
C GLY A 383 -6.14 0.47 13.79
N THR A 384 -6.95 0.64 14.86
CA THR A 384 -8.25 0.00 15.12
C THR A 384 -9.46 0.75 14.54
N ASN A 385 -9.27 1.94 13.97
CA ASN A 385 -10.37 2.78 13.47
C ASN A 385 -11.27 2.02 12.48
N GLY A 386 -10.68 1.29 11.53
CA GLY A 386 -11.40 0.48 10.56
C GLY A 386 -12.37 -0.53 11.21
N GLN A 387 -12.01 -1.07 12.40
CA GLN A 387 -12.88 -2.02 13.13
C GLN A 387 -14.24 -1.40 13.49
N HIS A 388 -14.26 -0.09 13.75
CA HIS A 388 -15.46 0.67 14.10
C HIS A 388 -16.15 1.31 12.91
N ALA A 389 -15.62 1.13 11.68
CA ALA A 389 -16.17 1.73 10.48
C ALA A 389 -16.79 0.70 9.53
N PHE A 390 -16.07 -0.36 9.17
CA PHE A 390 -16.49 -1.27 8.09
C PHE A 390 -16.20 -2.76 8.33
N TYR A 391 -15.60 -3.17 9.45
CA TYR A 391 -15.28 -4.58 9.71
C TYR A 391 -16.52 -5.47 9.81
N GLN A 392 -17.67 -4.91 10.16
CA GLN A 392 -18.95 -5.61 10.14
C GLN A 392 -19.21 -6.27 8.77
N LEU A 393 -18.92 -5.54 7.68
CA LEU A 393 -19.07 -6.08 6.32
C LEU A 393 -18.05 -7.20 6.04
N ILE A 394 -16.81 -7.07 6.52
CA ILE A 394 -15.79 -8.09 6.30
C ILE A 394 -16.15 -9.38 7.04
N HIS A 395 -16.66 -9.29 8.28
CA HIS A 395 -17.03 -10.44 9.09
C HIS A 395 -18.34 -11.13 8.64
N GLN A 396 -19.42 -10.35 8.49
CA GLN A 396 -20.77 -10.87 8.26
C GLN A 396 -21.38 -10.47 6.92
N GLY A 397 -20.70 -9.69 6.10
CA GLY A 397 -21.16 -9.32 4.78
C GLY A 397 -21.18 -10.51 3.81
N THR A 398 -21.92 -10.35 2.72
CA THR A 398 -22.12 -11.38 1.69
C THR A 398 -20.99 -11.47 0.67
N ARG A 399 -20.06 -10.50 0.67
CA ARG A 399 -18.92 -10.46 -0.25
C ARG A 399 -17.64 -10.96 0.42
N MET A 400 -16.81 -11.64 -0.35
CA MET A 400 -15.46 -11.99 0.09
C MET A 400 -14.55 -10.78 -0.12
N VAL A 401 -13.82 -10.40 0.93
CA VAL A 401 -12.85 -9.29 0.90
C VAL A 401 -11.50 -9.82 1.39
N PRO A 402 -10.59 -10.20 0.51
CA PRO A 402 -9.21 -10.50 0.88
C PRO A 402 -8.54 -9.27 1.52
N ALA A 403 -7.75 -9.49 2.57
CA ALA A 403 -7.20 -8.39 3.36
C ALA A 403 -5.72 -8.60 3.68
N ASP A 404 -4.94 -7.51 3.56
CA ASP A 404 -3.57 -7.42 4.08
C ASP A 404 -3.56 -6.64 5.38
N PHE A 405 -3.16 -7.29 6.46
CA PHE A 405 -2.96 -6.70 7.78
C PHE A 405 -1.47 -6.43 7.99
N LEU A 406 -1.09 -5.20 8.32
CA LEU A 406 0.29 -4.80 8.53
C LEU A 406 0.47 -4.24 9.94
N ILE A 407 1.53 -4.63 10.66
CA ILE A 407 1.81 -4.11 11.99
C ILE A 407 3.31 -4.12 12.31
N PRO A 408 3.86 -3.05 12.94
CA PRO A 408 5.19 -3.12 13.55
C PRO A 408 5.14 -3.89 14.88
N ALA A 409 6.15 -4.72 15.17
CA ALA A 409 6.32 -5.35 16.47
C ALA A 409 6.71 -4.34 17.57
N GLN A 410 7.32 -3.22 17.18
CA GLN A 410 7.75 -2.15 18.07
C GLN A 410 7.16 -0.81 17.65
N THR A 411 6.52 -0.12 18.58
CA THR A 411 5.98 1.23 18.35
C THR A 411 7.06 2.31 18.36
N GLN A 412 6.76 3.46 17.75
CA GLN A 412 7.55 4.69 17.90
C GLN A 412 7.35 5.34 19.29
N HIS A 413 6.21 5.09 19.94
CA HIS A 413 5.79 5.73 21.19
C HIS A 413 5.35 4.69 22.23
N PRO A 414 6.25 4.24 23.11
CA PRO A 414 5.94 3.23 24.13
C PRO A 414 5.21 3.86 25.35
N ILE A 415 3.98 4.33 25.12
CA ILE A 415 3.16 5.01 26.13
C ILE A 415 2.64 4.00 27.16
N ARG A 416 2.68 4.33 28.46
CA ARG A 416 2.18 3.53 29.59
C ARG A 416 2.74 2.10 29.55
N ASP A 417 4.05 1.96 29.60
CA ASP A 417 4.74 0.67 29.52
C ASP A 417 4.30 -0.16 28.29
N ASN A 418 4.16 0.53 27.18
CA ASN A 418 3.75 -0.04 25.90
C ASN A 418 2.30 -0.56 25.86
N LEU A 419 1.44 -0.15 26.79
CA LEU A 419 0.05 -0.63 26.89
C LEU A 419 -0.73 -0.43 25.58
N HIS A 420 -0.65 0.79 24.99
CA HIS A 420 -1.34 1.09 23.73
C HIS A 420 -0.96 0.13 22.63
N HIS A 421 0.34 -0.14 22.46
CA HIS A 421 0.82 -1.05 21.43
C HIS A 421 0.45 -2.51 21.68
N LYS A 422 0.48 -2.94 22.96
CA LYS A 422 0.02 -4.29 23.36
C LYS A 422 -1.45 -4.50 22.97
N ILE A 423 -2.30 -3.51 23.23
CA ILE A 423 -3.72 -3.55 22.84
C ILE A 423 -3.87 -3.58 21.31
N LEU A 424 -3.11 -2.74 20.61
CA LEU A 424 -3.14 -2.70 19.13
C LEU A 424 -2.73 -4.05 18.53
N LEU A 425 -1.65 -4.65 19.04
CA LEU A 425 -1.16 -5.96 18.60
C LEU A 425 -2.18 -7.07 18.91
N ALA A 426 -2.80 -7.05 20.10
CA ALA A 426 -3.84 -8.00 20.46
C ALA A 426 -5.03 -7.92 19.51
N ASN A 427 -5.48 -6.71 19.14
CA ASN A 427 -6.54 -6.51 18.17
C ASN A 427 -6.15 -7.02 16.77
N PHE A 428 -4.94 -6.73 16.31
CA PHE A 428 -4.43 -7.25 15.04
C PHE A 428 -4.50 -8.78 14.97
N LEU A 429 -4.02 -9.47 16.00
CA LEU A 429 -4.03 -10.93 16.08
C LEU A 429 -5.46 -11.48 16.17
N ALA A 430 -6.28 -10.90 17.04
CA ALA A 430 -7.65 -11.33 17.26
C ALA A 430 -8.52 -11.17 15.99
N GLN A 431 -8.35 -10.08 15.24
CA GLN A 431 -9.12 -9.85 14.02
C GLN A 431 -8.78 -10.88 12.94
N THR A 432 -7.50 -11.15 12.71
CA THR A 432 -7.09 -12.14 11.70
C THR A 432 -7.52 -13.57 12.08
N GLU A 433 -7.51 -13.92 13.38
CA GLU A 433 -8.04 -15.19 13.85
C GLU A 433 -9.55 -15.27 13.69
N ALA A 434 -10.29 -14.26 14.13
CA ALA A 434 -11.75 -14.23 14.05
C ALA A 434 -12.25 -14.29 12.59
N LEU A 435 -11.59 -13.59 11.68
CA LEU A 435 -11.91 -13.63 10.24
C LEU A 435 -11.69 -15.03 9.64
N MET A 436 -10.62 -15.70 10.04
CA MET A 436 -10.32 -17.07 9.62
C MET A 436 -11.33 -18.07 10.21
N LYS A 437 -11.50 -18.03 11.54
CA LYS A 437 -12.17 -19.08 12.31
C LYS A 437 -13.69 -18.94 12.32
N GLY A 438 -14.18 -17.71 12.36
CA GLY A 438 -15.60 -17.41 12.58
C GLY A 438 -16.08 -17.84 13.96
N LYS A 439 -17.40 -17.97 14.10
CA LYS A 439 -18.11 -18.49 15.28
C LYS A 439 -19.25 -19.39 14.81
N THR A 440 -19.24 -20.65 15.25
CA THR A 440 -20.30 -21.60 14.85
C THR A 440 -21.62 -21.33 15.55
N THR A 441 -22.68 -21.96 15.10
CA THR A 441 -24.01 -21.89 15.72
C THR A 441 -23.95 -22.40 17.17
N GLU A 442 -23.20 -23.49 17.42
CA GLU A 442 -23.03 -24.10 18.74
C GLU A 442 -22.25 -23.21 19.68
N GLU A 443 -21.17 -22.58 19.20
CA GLU A 443 -20.40 -21.61 19.98
C GLU A 443 -21.24 -20.37 20.32
N ALA A 444 -21.99 -19.84 19.35
CA ALA A 444 -22.89 -18.71 19.56
C ALA A 444 -24.03 -19.04 20.53
N ARG A 445 -24.61 -20.25 20.43
CA ARG A 445 -25.65 -20.74 21.34
C ARG A 445 -25.15 -20.82 22.78
N LYS A 446 -24.00 -21.43 23.00
CA LYS A 446 -23.39 -21.53 24.33
C LYS A 446 -23.13 -20.17 24.98
N GLU A 447 -22.67 -19.19 24.18
CA GLU A 447 -22.44 -17.83 24.68
C GLU A 447 -23.77 -17.15 25.07
N LEU A 448 -24.83 -17.32 24.25
CA LEU A 448 -26.15 -16.76 24.54
C LEU A 448 -26.78 -17.40 25.79
N GLU A 449 -26.69 -18.71 25.94
CA GLU A 449 -27.14 -19.45 27.12
C GLU A 449 -26.38 -18.99 28.37
N ALA A 450 -25.04 -18.84 28.27
CA ALA A 450 -24.23 -18.33 29.38
C ALA A 450 -24.58 -16.88 29.77
N SER A 451 -25.12 -16.09 28.80
CA SER A 451 -25.64 -14.73 29.08
C SER A 451 -27.05 -14.70 29.65
N GLY A 452 -27.67 -15.88 29.88
CA GLY A 452 -29.01 -16.02 30.45
C GLY A 452 -30.15 -16.00 29.45
N LEU A 453 -29.86 -16.03 28.12
CA LEU A 453 -30.90 -16.17 27.11
C LEU A 453 -31.30 -17.64 26.94
N SER A 454 -32.59 -17.87 26.71
CA SER A 454 -33.15 -19.21 26.43
C SER A 454 -34.42 -19.12 25.60
N GLY A 455 -34.88 -20.28 25.12
CA GLY A 455 -36.14 -20.41 24.39
C GLY A 455 -36.21 -19.55 23.12
N GLU A 456 -37.38 -19.01 22.81
CA GLU A 456 -37.64 -18.25 21.60
C GLU A 456 -36.72 -17.00 21.45
N ALA A 457 -36.43 -16.33 22.55
CA ALA A 457 -35.53 -15.14 22.55
C ALA A 457 -34.13 -15.50 22.10
N LEU A 458 -33.59 -16.65 22.53
CA LEU A 458 -32.31 -17.17 22.09
C LEU A 458 -32.34 -17.51 20.59
N GLU A 459 -33.33 -18.30 20.15
CA GLU A 459 -33.40 -18.73 18.75
C GLU A 459 -33.52 -17.56 17.77
N LYS A 460 -34.22 -16.49 18.15
CA LYS A 460 -34.35 -15.27 17.34
C LYS A 460 -33.01 -14.54 17.17
N ILE A 461 -32.16 -14.49 18.18
CA ILE A 461 -30.90 -13.78 18.16
C ILE A 461 -29.76 -14.63 17.59
N LEU A 462 -29.82 -15.94 17.76
CA LEU A 462 -28.74 -16.87 17.42
C LEU A 462 -28.17 -16.71 16.01
N PRO A 463 -28.96 -16.59 14.92
CA PRO A 463 -28.42 -16.40 13.57
C PRO A 463 -27.56 -15.13 13.42
N HIS A 464 -27.86 -14.08 14.21
CA HIS A 464 -27.15 -12.81 14.18
C HIS A 464 -25.82 -12.84 14.96
N LYS A 465 -25.57 -13.90 15.73
CA LYS A 465 -24.34 -14.10 16.51
C LYS A 465 -23.39 -15.12 15.90
N VAL A 466 -23.77 -15.72 14.78
CA VAL A 466 -22.94 -16.65 14.01
C VAL A 466 -22.06 -15.85 13.06
N PHE A 467 -20.79 -16.22 12.95
CA PHE A 467 -19.83 -15.64 12.01
C PHE A 467 -19.29 -16.75 11.11
N GLN A 468 -19.43 -16.59 9.81
CA GLN A 468 -19.07 -17.63 8.84
C GLN A 468 -17.58 -18.02 8.89
N GLY A 469 -16.69 -17.10 9.25
CA GLY A 469 -15.26 -17.30 9.08
C GLY A 469 -14.87 -17.41 7.61
N ASN A 470 -13.78 -18.12 7.33
CA ASN A 470 -13.28 -18.31 5.96
C ASN A 470 -13.00 -17.00 5.21
N ARG A 471 -12.69 -15.93 5.95
CA ARG A 471 -12.32 -14.62 5.40
C ARG A 471 -10.81 -14.57 5.26
N PRO A 472 -10.27 -14.50 4.02
CA PRO A 472 -8.84 -14.64 3.81
C PRO A 472 -8.08 -13.39 4.24
N THR A 473 -6.96 -13.61 4.93
CA THR A 473 -6.06 -12.53 5.36
C THR A 473 -4.59 -12.92 5.18
N ASN A 474 -3.75 -11.94 4.81
CA ASN A 474 -2.32 -12.00 4.99
C ASN A 474 -1.94 -11.16 6.22
N SER A 475 -0.95 -11.60 6.98
CA SER A 475 -0.38 -10.81 8.08
C SER A 475 1.07 -10.47 7.75
N ILE A 476 1.40 -9.18 7.72
CA ILE A 476 2.74 -8.67 7.47
C ILE A 476 3.22 -8.00 8.76
N ILE A 477 4.10 -8.69 9.49
CA ILE A 477 4.64 -8.22 10.76
C ILE A 477 6.10 -7.85 10.55
N PHE A 478 6.48 -6.63 10.92
CA PHE A 478 7.84 -6.13 10.78
C PHE A 478 8.35 -5.54 12.09
N LYS A 479 9.66 -5.49 12.28
CA LYS A 479 10.26 -5.11 13.57
C LYS A 479 9.80 -3.73 14.04
N LYS A 480 10.00 -2.71 13.21
CA LYS A 480 9.67 -1.31 13.50
C LYS A 480 9.49 -0.55 12.18
N LEU A 481 8.65 0.49 12.18
CA LEU A 481 8.52 1.38 11.02
C LEU A 481 9.73 2.32 10.96
N THR A 482 10.69 1.95 10.12
CA THR A 482 11.91 2.74 9.85
C THR A 482 11.91 3.15 8.38
N PRO A 483 12.78 4.08 7.96
CA PRO A 483 12.95 4.39 6.54
C PRO A 483 13.27 3.15 5.70
N PHE A 484 14.15 2.27 6.15
CA PHE A 484 14.51 1.04 5.46
C PHE A 484 13.29 0.10 5.34
N THR A 485 12.64 -0.19 6.46
CA THR A 485 11.48 -1.09 6.48
C THR A 485 10.35 -0.56 5.60
N LEU A 486 10.05 0.76 5.65
CA LEU A 486 9.04 1.36 4.78
C LEU A 486 9.41 1.19 3.29
N GLY A 487 10.67 1.41 2.93
CA GLY A 487 11.17 1.18 1.57
C GLY A 487 10.92 -0.25 1.09
N ALA A 488 11.23 -1.24 1.93
CA ALA A 488 10.99 -2.65 1.64
C ALA A 488 9.48 -2.96 1.50
N LEU A 489 8.63 -2.45 2.41
CA LEU A 489 7.17 -2.65 2.37
C LEU A 489 6.51 -2.02 1.14
N ILE A 490 6.97 -0.86 0.69
CA ILE A 490 6.47 -0.23 -0.53
C ILE A 490 6.74 -1.13 -1.74
N VAL A 491 7.94 -1.68 -1.85
CA VAL A 491 8.29 -2.57 -2.98
C VAL A 491 7.56 -3.91 -2.87
N LEU A 492 7.48 -4.50 -1.67
CA LEU A 492 6.73 -5.73 -1.40
C LEU A 492 5.30 -5.65 -1.96
N ASN A 493 4.61 -4.55 -1.70
CA ASN A 493 3.22 -4.37 -2.11
C ASN A 493 3.09 -3.80 -3.54
N SER A 494 4.13 -3.17 -4.11
CA SER A 494 4.09 -2.60 -5.47
C SER A 494 4.09 -3.67 -6.57
N VAL A 495 4.54 -4.89 -6.27
CA VAL A 495 4.64 -5.99 -7.23
C VAL A 495 3.28 -6.62 -7.55
N ASN A 496 2.20 -6.22 -6.86
CA ASN A 496 0.83 -6.55 -7.28
C ASN A 496 0.54 -6.13 -8.74
N SER A 497 1.30 -5.16 -9.30
CA SER A 497 1.32 -4.90 -10.74
C SER A 497 1.82 -6.08 -11.60
N LEU A 498 2.40 -7.13 -11.00
CA LEU A 498 2.67 -8.41 -11.64
C LEU A 498 1.40 -9.15 -12.08
N GLN A 499 0.26 -8.93 -11.43
CA GLN A 499 -1.03 -9.49 -11.85
C GLN A 499 -1.31 -9.18 -13.32
N ARG A 500 -1.01 -7.95 -13.75
CA ARG A 500 -1.12 -7.55 -15.16
C ARG A 500 -0.18 -8.35 -16.07
N ARG A 501 1.07 -8.64 -15.64
CA ARG A 501 2.04 -9.37 -16.47
C ARG A 501 1.70 -10.85 -16.58
N LEU A 502 1.24 -11.48 -15.52
CA LEU A 502 0.71 -12.84 -15.57
C LEU A 502 -0.44 -12.97 -16.57
N SER A 503 -1.28 -11.95 -16.64
CA SER A 503 -2.39 -11.91 -17.57
C SER A 503 -2.00 -11.61 -19.02
N GLN A 504 -0.88 -10.94 -19.28
CA GLN A 504 -0.56 -10.36 -20.59
C GLN A 504 0.58 -11.05 -21.37
N SER A 505 1.36 -11.96 -20.74
CA SER A 505 2.46 -12.63 -21.44
C SER A 505 1.96 -13.74 -22.37
N SER A 506 2.20 -13.64 -23.66
CA SER A 506 2.14 -14.77 -24.60
C SER A 506 3.54 -15.10 -25.10
N ARG A 507 3.79 -16.38 -25.38
CA ARG A 507 5.04 -16.84 -26.00
C ARG A 507 5.29 -16.07 -27.29
N THR A 508 6.54 -15.68 -27.53
CA THR A 508 7.03 -15.13 -28.80
C THR A 508 6.60 -16.03 -29.97
N PRO A 509 5.97 -15.49 -31.02
CA PRO A 509 5.80 -16.27 -32.25
C PRO A 509 7.14 -16.53 -32.90
N GLN A 510 7.36 -17.75 -33.37
CA GLN A 510 8.42 -18.05 -34.32
C GLN A 510 8.33 -17.09 -35.52
N ARG A 511 9.50 -16.60 -35.96
CA ARG A 511 9.66 -15.74 -37.13
C ARG A 511 8.86 -16.26 -38.31
N SER A 512 7.91 -15.46 -38.79
CA SER A 512 7.41 -15.50 -40.16
C SER A 512 7.95 -14.28 -40.91
N THR A 513 8.46 -14.54 -42.08
CA THR A 513 9.06 -13.61 -43.04
C THR A 513 8.14 -12.43 -43.41
N PRO A 514 8.68 -11.23 -43.67
CA PRO A 514 7.87 -10.06 -43.97
C PRO A 514 7.33 -10.09 -45.41
N THR A 515 6.01 -9.93 -45.54
CA THR A 515 5.40 -9.53 -46.82
C THR A 515 5.15 -8.01 -46.77
N THR A 516 5.75 -7.34 -47.72
CA THR A 516 5.64 -5.90 -48.00
C THR A 516 4.30 -5.57 -48.61
N HIS A 517 3.55 -4.59 -48.07
CA HIS A 517 2.58 -3.79 -48.82
C HIS A 517 2.65 -2.31 -48.36
N PRO A 518 2.44 -1.36 -49.28
CA PRO A 518 2.70 0.05 -49.06
C PRO A 518 1.52 0.80 -48.41
N PRO A 519 1.75 2.02 -47.90
CA PRO A 519 0.75 2.77 -47.14
C PRO A 519 -0.23 3.51 -48.03
N THR A 520 -1.49 3.56 -47.67
CA THR A 520 -2.48 4.49 -48.23
C THR A 520 -2.86 5.53 -47.16
N ASP A 521 -2.64 6.79 -47.54
CA ASP A 521 -3.13 7.99 -46.87
C ASP A 521 -4.66 8.04 -46.86
N SER A 522 -5.24 8.40 -45.70
CA SER A 522 -6.48 9.17 -45.67
C SER A 522 -6.64 9.93 -44.37
N SER A 523 -6.49 11.23 -44.49
CA SER A 523 -6.89 12.23 -43.49
C SER A 523 -8.41 12.32 -43.38
N THR A 524 -8.96 12.14 -42.19
CA THR A 524 -10.30 12.68 -41.85
C THR A 524 -10.35 13.14 -40.41
N SER A 525 -10.65 14.41 -40.25
CA SER A 525 -10.89 15.14 -39.02
C SER A 525 -12.16 14.61 -38.32
N SER A 526 -12.05 14.18 -37.09
CA SER A 526 -13.21 13.85 -36.23
C SER A 526 -13.41 14.92 -35.17
N ARG A 527 -14.48 15.67 -35.29
CA ARG A 527 -15.01 16.59 -34.27
C ARG A 527 -15.47 15.78 -33.07
N ARG A 528 -15.04 16.20 -31.88
CA ARG A 528 -15.54 15.70 -30.59
C ARG A 528 -16.98 16.17 -30.39
N ILE A 529 -17.89 15.21 -30.21
CA ILE A 529 -19.23 15.43 -29.70
C ILE A 529 -19.22 15.08 -28.21
N LEU A 530 -19.45 16.08 -27.35
CA LEU A 530 -19.71 15.88 -25.93
C LEU A 530 -21.21 15.54 -25.78
N PRO A 531 -21.60 14.54 -24.99
CA PRO A 531 -22.99 14.32 -24.67
C PRO A 531 -23.47 15.35 -23.63
N LYS A 532 -24.61 15.98 -23.93
CA LYS A 532 -25.36 16.81 -22.99
C LYS A 532 -25.96 15.92 -21.91
N PHE A 533 -25.71 16.31 -20.64
CA PHE A 533 -26.45 15.74 -19.52
C PHE A 533 -27.87 16.31 -19.50
N GLU A 534 -28.84 15.45 -19.66
CA GLU A 534 -30.23 15.75 -19.34
C GLU A 534 -30.48 15.47 -17.85
N ALA A 535 -31.13 16.40 -17.19
CA ALA A 535 -31.47 16.32 -15.76
C ALA A 535 -32.57 15.25 -15.55
N PHE A 536 -32.35 14.37 -14.58
CA PHE A 536 -33.38 13.44 -14.11
C PHE A 536 -34.37 14.15 -13.18
N PRO A 537 -35.67 13.79 -13.22
CA PRO A 537 -36.69 14.40 -12.37
C PRO A 537 -36.56 13.94 -10.91
N GLU A 538 -36.79 14.87 -9.99
CA GLU A 538 -36.85 14.63 -8.55
C GLU A 538 -37.99 13.69 -8.19
N HIS A 539 -37.69 12.51 -7.68
CA HIS A 539 -38.66 11.66 -7.00
C HIS A 539 -38.60 11.91 -5.50
N HIS A 540 -39.68 12.46 -4.96
CA HIS A 540 -39.92 12.55 -3.53
C HIS A 540 -40.09 11.14 -2.94
N TYR A 541 -39.24 10.78 -1.97
CA TYR A 541 -39.45 9.64 -1.07
C TYR A 541 -39.95 10.14 0.29
N PRO A 542 -40.95 9.45 0.89
CA PRO A 542 -41.48 9.84 2.21
C PRO A 542 -40.49 9.52 3.33
N SER A 543 -40.41 10.43 4.30
CA SER A 543 -39.42 10.51 5.37
C SER A 543 -39.66 9.64 6.60
N ASP A 544 -40.30 8.45 6.51
CA ASP A 544 -40.70 7.71 7.71
C ASP A 544 -40.35 6.22 7.72
N GLN A 545 -39.10 5.82 7.35
CA GLN A 545 -38.64 4.44 7.58
C GLN A 545 -37.13 4.28 7.84
N PHE A 546 -36.46 5.21 8.52
CA PHE A 546 -35.09 4.98 8.99
C PHE A 546 -34.96 5.25 10.50
N ARG A 547 -35.65 4.42 11.29
CA ARG A 547 -35.46 4.34 12.74
C ARG A 547 -35.53 2.89 13.19
N ILE A 548 -34.58 2.07 12.76
CA ILE A 548 -34.33 0.74 13.36
C ILE A 548 -32.82 0.51 13.36
N CYS A 549 -32.30 0.14 14.54
CA CYS A 549 -30.97 -0.39 14.82
C CYS A 549 -29.85 0.61 15.11
N LEU A 550 -29.92 1.31 16.21
CA LEU A 550 -28.76 1.75 16.99
C LEU A 550 -29.08 1.64 18.48
N ASP A 551 -29.39 0.44 18.96
CA ASP A 551 -29.34 0.11 20.38
C ASP A 551 -28.49 -1.15 20.57
N TRP A 552 -27.18 -0.98 20.49
CA TRP A 552 -26.21 -1.99 20.88
C TRP A 552 -25.68 -1.64 22.27
N SER A 553 -26.48 -1.89 23.32
CA SER A 553 -25.98 -1.97 24.67
C SER A 553 -25.34 -3.35 24.89
N TRP A 554 -24.04 -3.43 24.74
CA TRP A 554 -23.28 -4.59 25.20
C TRP A 554 -23.24 -4.59 26.72
N SER A 555 -23.87 -5.56 27.36
CA SER A 555 -23.66 -5.84 28.77
C SER A 555 -22.23 -6.36 28.99
N LEU A 556 -21.49 -5.65 29.83
CA LEU A 556 -20.16 -6.05 30.31
C LEU A 556 -20.21 -7.41 31.00
N PRO A 557 -19.16 -8.27 30.90
CA PRO A 557 -19.06 -9.51 31.63
C PRO A 557 -19.18 -9.24 33.15
N ARG A 558 -20.08 -9.98 33.82
CA ARG A 558 -20.41 -9.76 35.21
C ARG A 558 -19.61 -10.67 36.18
N SER A 559 -18.76 -11.55 35.67
CA SER A 559 -18.07 -12.51 36.51
C SER A 559 -16.55 -12.62 36.23
N ARG A 560 -15.83 -13.04 37.30
CA ARG A 560 -14.38 -13.30 37.26
C ARG A 560 -14.00 -14.49 36.36
N ALA A 561 -14.96 -15.40 36.11
CA ALA A 561 -14.78 -16.57 35.22
C ALA A 561 -14.71 -16.18 33.74
N GLU A 562 -15.56 -15.26 33.27
CA GLU A 562 -15.55 -14.78 31.89
C GLU A 562 -14.26 -14.02 31.52
N ALA A 563 -13.67 -13.32 32.51
CA ALA A 563 -12.36 -12.68 32.37
C ALA A 563 -11.20 -13.69 32.25
N LEU A 564 -11.33 -14.86 32.91
CA LEU A 564 -10.34 -15.94 32.82
C LEU A 564 -10.39 -16.67 31.46
N ASP A 565 -11.56 -16.83 30.89
CA ASP A 565 -11.71 -17.44 29.55
C ASP A 565 -11.16 -16.54 28.42
N ALA A 566 -11.32 -15.23 28.53
CA ALA A 566 -10.67 -14.28 27.62
C ALA A 566 -9.14 -14.35 27.73
N CYS A 567 -8.60 -14.52 28.94
CA CYS A 567 -7.18 -14.74 29.18
C CYS A 567 -6.68 -16.10 28.63
N ALA A 568 -7.52 -17.15 28.68
CA ALA A 568 -7.22 -18.46 28.10
C ALA A 568 -7.18 -18.40 26.56
N LEU A 569 -8.06 -17.62 25.93
CA LEU A 569 -8.04 -17.37 24.49
C LEU A 569 -6.75 -16.65 24.06
N ILE A 570 -6.33 -15.63 24.81
CA ILE A 570 -5.05 -14.93 24.58
C ILE A 570 -3.85 -15.88 24.76
N ARG A 571 -3.90 -16.81 25.73
CA ARG A 571 -2.86 -17.85 25.89
C ARG A 571 -2.79 -18.80 24.69
N ASN A 572 -3.93 -19.21 24.14
CA ASN A 572 -3.98 -20.07 22.96
C ASN A 572 -3.47 -19.37 21.70
N ILE A 573 -3.78 -18.08 21.52
CA ILE A 573 -3.24 -17.24 20.44
C ILE A 573 -1.72 -17.10 20.60
N ALA A 574 -1.23 -16.83 21.81
CA ALA A 574 0.19 -16.77 22.10
C ALA A 574 0.88 -18.12 21.85
N THR A 575 0.24 -19.25 22.15
CA THR A 575 0.80 -20.60 21.96
C THR A 575 0.91 -20.98 20.48
N VAL A 576 -0.07 -20.61 19.66
CA VAL A 576 -0.02 -20.82 18.19
C VAL A 576 1.12 -20.02 17.55
N TYR A 577 1.41 -18.82 18.04
CA TYR A 577 2.53 -18.00 17.58
C TYR A 577 3.87 -18.27 18.31
N THR A 578 3.87 -18.83 19.52
CA THR A 578 5.09 -19.12 20.31
C THR A 578 5.80 -20.39 19.89
N GLN A 579 5.15 -21.34 19.22
CA GLN A 579 5.83 -22.53 18.68
C GLN A 579 6.69 -22.24 17.45
N CYS A 580 6.58 -21.05 16.84
CA CYS A 580 7.32 -20.69 15.64
C CYS A 580 8.13 -19.41 15.84
N CYS A 581 9.44 -19.53 16.07
CA CYS A 581 10.49 -18.47 15.94
C CYS A 581 10.24 -17.08 16.53
N LEU A 582 9.12 -16.82 17.19
CA LEU A 582 8.76 -15.57 17.83
C LEU A 582 9.31 -15.41 19.26
N CYS A 583 10.15 -16.34 19.73
CA CYS A 583 10.75 -16.29 21.09
C CYS A 583 11.46 -14.97 21.44
N ARG A 584 11.79 -14.12 20.46
CA ARG A 584 12.35 -12.78 20.70
C ARG A 584 11.32 -11.65 20.80
N VAL A 585 10.11 -11.87 20.30
CA VAL A 585 9.01 -10.87 20.34
C VAL A 585 8.07 -11.13 21.52
N THR A 586 7.95 -12.37 21.96
CA THR A 586 6.97 -12.84 22.96
C THR A 586 7.32 -12.56 24.42
N ASN A 587 8.55 -12.15 24.74
CA ASN A 587 8.89 -11.76 26.13
C ASN A 587 8.02 -10.64 26.70
N VAL A 588 7.28 -9.93 25.85
CA VAL A 588 6.38 -8.83 26.25
C VAL A 588 4.96 -9.34 26.59
N VAL A 589 4.49 -10.40 25.94
CA VAL A 589 3.13 -10.95 26.16
C VAL A 589 3.10 -11.90 27.37
N VAL A 590 4.17 -12.64 27.62
CA VAL A 590 4.25 -13.66 28.68
C VAL A 590 4.45 -13.06 30.09
N CYS A 591 5.00 -11.85 30.20
CA CYS A 591 5.25 -11.23 31.52
C CYS A 591 3.99 -10.88 32.33
N CYS A 592 2.83 -10.68 31.69
CA CYS A 592 1.59 -10.36 32.40
C CYS A 592 0.89 -11.57 33.06
N CYS A 593 1.28 -12.81 32.70
CA CYS A 593 0.58 -14.02 33.17
C CYS A 593 1.36 -14.87 34.17
N LYS A 594 2.60 -14.52 34.52
CA LYS A 594 3.45 -15.35 35.40
C LYS A 594 3.50 -14.94 36.88
N GLN A 595 2.90 -13.84 37.26
CA GLN A 595 2.85 -13.46 38.69
C GLN A 595 1.43 -13.61 39.24
N ASN A 596 1.30 -14.57 40.14
CA ASN A 596 0.10 -14.91 40.90
C ASN A 596 -0.11 -13.90 42.04
N GLU A 597 -0.40 -12.64 41.71
CA GLU A 597 -0.89 -11.68 42.72
C GLU A 597 -1.95 -10.77 42.09
N SER A 598 -2.96 -10.45 42.87
CA SER A 598 -4.16 -9.70 42.55
C SER A 598 -3.87 -8.39 41.80
N CYS A 599 -3.79 -8.43 40.51
CA CYS A 599 -3.52 -7.26 39.71
C CYS A 599 -4.82 -6.69 39.15
N SER A 600 -5.25 -5.56 39.68
CA SER A 600 -6.38 -4.76 39.18
C SER A 600 -6.23 -4.35 37.68
N HIS A 601 -5.03 -4.45 37.12
CA HIS A 601 -4.72 -4.16 35.73
C HIS A 601 -5.14 -5.27 34.74
N CYS A 602 -5.18 -6.54 35.16
CA CYS A 602 -5.70 -7.64 34.33
C CYS A 602 -7.19 -7.48 34.04
N LEU A 603 -7.97 -7.01 34.99
CA LEU A 603 -9.40 -6.74 34.83
C LEU A 603 -9.67 -5.60 33.84
N TYR A 604 -8.78 -4.61 33.74
CA TYR A 604 -8.93 -3.50 32.82
C TYR A 604 -8.58 -3.89 31.38
N CYS A 605 -7.56 -4.72 31.19
CA CYS A 605 -7.23 -5.28 29.86
C CYS A 605 -8.36 -6.18 29.32
N CYS A 606 -8.94 -7.04 30.16
CA CYS A 606 -10.04 -7.90 29.74
C CYS A 606 -11.35 -7.14 29.44
N ARG A 607 -11.60 -6.02 30.13
CA ARG A 607 -12.77 -5.17 29.85
C ARG A 607 -12.73 -4.49 28.47
N ASN A 608 -11.54 -4.25 27.90
CA ASN A 608 -11.35 -3.56 26.63
C ASN A 608 -11.01 -4.49 25.46
N LEU A 609 -10.88 -5.80 25.68
CA LEU A 609 -10.54 -6.78 24.64
C LEU A 609 -11.76 -7.53 24.08
N CYS A 610 -12.97 -7.27 24.58
CA CYS A 610 -14.22 -7.86 24.11
C CYS A 610 -14.94 -6.92 23.11
N PHE A 611 -14.29 -6.60 22.00
CA PHE A 611 -14.91 -5.97 20.84
C PHE A 611 -14.41 -6.61 19.55
#